data_b725fb5a45aa4e06f352dde31333c61d
#
_entry.id   b725fb5a45aa4e06f352dde31333c61d
#
_cell.length_a   1.000
_cell.length_b   1.000
_cell.length_c   1.000
_cell.angle_alpha   90.00
_cell.angle_beta   90.00
_cell.angle_gamma   90.00
#
_symmetry.space_group_name_H-M   'P 1'
#
loop_
_entity.id
_entity.type
_entity.pdbx_description
1 polymer ?
#
loop_
_entity_poly.entity_id
_entity_poly.type
_entity_poly.pdbx_seq_one_letter_code
_entity_poly.pdbx_strand_id
1 'polypeptide(L)'
;RVIGFDMGEITNDMGAFWRHVTGDPQLRWLGPDKGVMHLATAAVVNAVWDLWGKKERKPVWQLVADMTPEEIARCIDFRYLSNALTKSEAIGILARAAKGREKRRDLLLRDGYPSYTTSAGWLGYPEEKMRRLVREAVSAGWTHIKLKVGNDLEDDIRRCRIMREEAGDDVILMIDANQVWEVGEAIRWVRTLSEFHPWFIEEPTSPDDILGHAEI
;
A
#
# COMPACT_ATOMS: atom_id res chain seq x y z
N ARG A 1 23.72 -5.00 12.56
CA ARG A 1 24.18 -4.62 11.21
C ARG A 1 24.11 -3.11 10.94
N VAL A 2 23.37 -2.36 11.76
CA VAL A 2 23.16 -0.92 11.55
C VAL A 2 24.00 -0.05 12.48
N ILE A 3 24.46 -0.63 13.61
CA ILE A 3 25.29 0.08 14.60
C ILE A 3 26.60 0.51 13.94
N GLY A 4 26.96 1.79 14.07
CA GLY A 4 28.20 2.37 13.57
C GLY A 4 28.08 3.05 12.20
N PHE A 5 26.91 2.99 11.53
CA PHE A 5 26.70 3.76 10.31
C PHE A 5 26.50 5.26 10.61
N ASP A 6 27.13 6.11 9.83
CA ASP A 6 26.86 7.55 9.83
C ASP A 6 25.58 7.85 9.04
N MET A 7 24.78 8.77 9.55
CA MET A 7 23.52 9.15 8.89
C MET A 7 23.74 9.76 7.52
N GLY A 8 24.83 10.49 7.30
CA GLY A 8 25.19 11.06 6.00
C GLY A 8 25.52 9.99 4.97
N GLU A 9 26.22 8.92 5.37
CA GLU A 9 26.50 7.78 4.49
C GLU A 9 25.19 7.09 4.04
N ILE A 10 24.28 6.84 4.99
CA ILE A 10 22.98 6.22 4.71
C ILE A 10 22.16 7.08 3.72
N THR A 11 22.00 8.36 4.01
CA THR A 11 21.16 9.25 3.20
C THR A 11 21.75 9.56 1.83
N ASN A 12 23.07 9.43 1.67
CA ASN A 12 23.72 9.59 0.36
C ASN A 12 23.40 8.43 -0.60
N ASP A 13 23.19 7.20 -0.09
CA ASP A 13 22.80 6.03 -0.90
C ASP A 13 21.91 5.07 -0.09
N MET A 14 20.62 5.42 0.01
CA MET A 14 19.61 4.59 0.67
C MET A 14 19.44 3.22 0.00
N GLY A 15 19.67 3.12 -1.31
CA GLY A 15 19.62 1.84 -2.04
C GLY A 15 20.74 0.90 -1.60
N ALA A 16 21.94 1.41 -1.40
CA ALA A 16 23.05 0.63 -0.84
C ALA A 16 22.80 0.24 0.62
N PHE A 17 22.25 1.16 1.41
CA PHE A 17 21.84 0.84 2.79
C PHE A 17 20.76 -0.26 2.83
N TRP A 18 19.72 -0.16 2.01
CA TRP A 18 18.70 -1.20 1.86
C TRP A 18 19.34 -2.55 1.52
N ARG A 19 20.21 -2.60 0.52
CA ARG A 19 20.94 -3.81 0.13
C ARG A 19 21.77 -4.38 1.26
N HIS A 20 22.41 -3.51 2.04
CA HIS A 20 23.21 -3.94 3.20
C HIS A 20 22.34 -4.60 4.28
N VAL A 21 21.19 -4.00 4.64
CA VAL A 21 20.33 -4.56 5.70
C VAL A 21 19.58 -5.81 5.28
N THR A 22 19.22 -5.94 4.00
CA THR A 22 18.50 -7.09 3.43
C THR A 22 19.40 -8.16 2.83
N GLY A 23 20.67 -7.85 2.57
CA GLY A 23 21.59 -8.71 1.79
C GLY A 23 22.24 -9.85 2.56
N ASP A 24 21.95 -10.05 3.85
CA ASP A 24 22.49 -11.16 4.61
C ASP A 24 21.76 -12.46 4.30
N PRO A 25 22.42 -13.46 3.71
CA PRO A 25 21.78 -14.73 3.36
C PRO A 25 21.25 -15.49 4.58
N GLN A 26 21.78 -15.25 5.78
CA GLN A 26 21.30 -15.89 7.02
C GLN A 26 19.92 -15.37 7.44
N LEU A 27 19.52 -14.17 7.05
CA LEU A 27 18.19 -13.64 7.34
C LEU A 27 17.07 -14.46 6.66
N ARG A 28 17.37 -15.13 5.56
CA ARG A 28 16.40 -15.98 4.84
C ARG A 28 15.94 -17.19 5.65
N TRP A 29 16.72 -17.64 6.62
CA TRP A 29 16.32 -18.71 7.53
C TRP A 29 15.25 -18.26 8.54
N LEU A 30 15.06 -16.95 8.71
CA LEU A 30 14.04 -16.37 9.59
C LEU A 30 12.67 -16.22 8.90
N GLY A 31 12.66 -16.26 7.59
CA GLY A 31 11.43 -16.11 6.81
C GLY A 31 11.67 -15.59 5.39
N PRO A 32 10.62 -15.54 4.57
CA PRO A 32 10.72 -15.11 3.18
C PRO A 32 11.11 -13.62 3.06
N ASP A 33 11.76 -13.26 1.97
CA ASP A 33 12.21 -11.90 1.68
C ASP A 33 11.08 -10.87 1.76
N LYS A 34 9.92 -11.17 1.22
CA LYS A 34 8.74 -10.28 1.18
C LYS A 34 7.84 -10.41 2.43
N GLY A 35 8.25 -11.11 3.44
CA GLY A 35 7.50 -11.34 4.67
C GLY A 35 8.26 -10.83 5.91
N VAL A 36 8.53 -11.74 6.84
CA VAL A 36 9.13 -11.45 8.15
C VAL A 36 10.43 -10.67 8.05
N MET A 37 11.30 -11.00 7.09
CA MET A 37 12.58 -10.30 6.92
C MET A 37 12.37 -8.83 6.56
N HIS A 38 11.50 -8.54 5.60
CA HIS A 38 11.23 -7.16 5.20
C HIS A 38 10.47 -6.38 6.26
N LEU A 39 9.57 -7.01 7.02
CA LEU A 39 8.91 -6.38 8.18
C LEU A 39 9.92 -5.98 9.25
N ALA A 40 10.88 -6.85 9.57
CA ALA A 40 11.92 -6.54 10.56
C ALA A 40 12.86 -5.41 10.08
N THR A 41 13.26 -5.45 8.80
CA THR A 41 14.11 -4.39 8.23
C THR A 41 13.35 -3.07 8.03
N ALA A 42 12.05 -3.11 7.78
CA ALA A 42 11.22 -1.93 7.66
C ALA A 42 11.23 -1.08 8.94
N ALA A 43 11.28 -1.69 10.12
CA ALA A 43 11.39 -0.96 11.38
C ALA A 43 12.63 -0.04 11.40
N VAL A 44 13.77 -0.53 10.92
CA VAL A 44 15.02 0.25 10.86
C VAL A 44 14.97 1.27 9.73
N VAL A 45 14.55 0.86 8.53
CA VAL A 45 14.50 1.73 7.35
C VAL A 45 13.53 2.89 7.56
N ASN A 46 12.35 2.62 8.14
CA ASN A 46 11.37 3.66 8.47
C ASN A 46 11.91 4.63 9.54
N ALA A 47 12.63 4.12 10.54
CA ALA A 47 13.28 4.98 11.53
C ALA A 47 14.34 5.91 10.92
N VAL A 48 15.10 5.42 9.94
CA VAL A 48 16.06 6.25 9.18
C VAL A 48 15.36 7.34 8.38
N TRP A 49 14.28 7.00 7.66
CA TRP A 49 13.49 7.99 6.91
C TRP A 49 12.85 9.04 7.84
N ASP A 50 12.31 8.62 8.98
CA ASP A 50 11.74 9.51 9.98
C ASP A 50 12.81 10.45 10.58
N LEU A 51 13.97 9.91 10.93
CA LEU A 51 15.10 10.70 11.41
C LEU A 51 15.58 11.72 10.37
N TRP A 52 15.66 11.31 9.10
CA TRP A 52 16.05 12.19 8.01
C TRP A 52 15.03 13.31 7.83
N GLY A 53 13.74 12.99 7.79
CA GLY A 53 12.66 13.99 7.72
C GLY A 53 12.70 14.98 8.89
N LYS A 54 12.92 14.49 10.11
CA LYS A 54 13.07 15.34 11.31
C LYS A 54 14.29 16.26 11.23
N LYS A 55 15.43 15.75 10.78
CA LYS A 55 16.66 16.53 10.59
C LYS A 55 16.46 17.66 9.57
N GLU A 56 15.80 17.36 8.46
CA GLU A 56 15.48 18.34 7.40
C GLU A 56 14.25 19.19 7.69
N ARG A 57 13.51 18.89 8.80
CA ARG A 57 12.23 19.55 9.18
C ARG A 57 11.18 19.47 8.07
N LYS A 58 11.11 18.32 7.40
CA LYS A 58 10.18 18.04 6.31
C LYS A 58 9.50 16.70 6.53
N PRO A 59 8.21 16.54 6.21
CA PRO A 59 7.63 15.22 6.12
C PRO A 59 8.33 14.43 5.01
N VAL A 60 8.38 13.10 5.14
CA VAL A 60 9.12 12.22 4.21
C VAL A 60 8.69 12.43 2.76
N TRP A 61 7.38 12.58 2.51
CA TRP A 61 6.88 12.82 1.14
C TRP A 61 7.47 14.09 0.51
N GLN A 62 7.62 15.17 1.29
CA GLN A 62 8.20 16.41 0.80
C GLN A 62 9.71 16.28 0.63
N LEU A 63 10.37 15.59 1.57
CA LEU A 63 11.79 15.29 1.45
C LEU A 63 12.10 14.59 0.12
N VAL A 64 11.34 13.53 -0.20
CA VAL A 64 11.51 12.79 -1.47
C VAL A 64 11.10 13.63 -2.68
N ALA A 65 10.03 14.42 -2.57
CA ALA A 65 9.60 15.30 -3.67
C ALA A 65 10.61 16.41 -4.00
N ASP A 66 11.40 16.86 -3.03
CA ASP A 66 12.42 17.90 -3.23
C ASP A 66 13.73 17.35 -3.82
N MET A 67 13.94 16.03 -3.81
CA MET A 67 15.13 15.39 -4.37
C MET A 67 15.25 15.57 -5.89
N THR A 68 16.48 15.58 -6.36
CA THR A 68 16.78 15.46 -7.80
C THR A 68 16.48 14.04 -8.29
N PRO A 69 16.31 13.84 -9.61
CA PRO A 69 16.17 12.50 -10.18
C PRO A 69 17.28 11.53 -9.79
N GLU A 70 18.50 12.02 -9.70
CA GLU A 70 19.70 11.26 -9.32
C GLU A 70 19.67 10.86 -7.84
N GLU A 71 19.20 11.74 -6.96
CA GLU A 71 19.02 11.47 -5.54
C GLU A 71 17.94 10.41 -5.30
N ILE A 72 16.78 10.54 -5.96
CA ILE A 72 15.73 9.51 -5.90
C ILE A 72 16.27 8.16 -6.41
N ALA A 73 17.01 8.16 -7.53
CA ALA A 73 17.59 6.93 -8.09
C ALA A 73 18.63 6.29 -7.15
N ARG A 74 19.30 7.05 -6.27
CA ARG A 74 20.16 6.49 -5.21
C ARG A 74 19.37 5.87 -4.03
N CYS A 75 18.10 6.16 -3.93
CA CYS A 75 17.24 5.50 -2.92
C CYS A 75 16.74 4.11 -3.36
N ILE A 76 16.97 3.72 -4.62
CA ILE A 76 16.43 2.51 -5.22
C ILE A 76 17.53 1.46 -5.38
N ASP A 77 17.27 0.23 -4.94
CA ASP A 77 18.12 -0.93 -5.27
C ASP A 77 17.71 -1.50 -6.63
N PHE A 78 18.54 -1.28 -7.65
CA PHE A 78 18.30 -1.75 -9.01
C PHE A 78 18.67 -3.23 -9.24
N ARG A 79 19.15 -3.95 -8.23
CA ARG A 79 19.70 -5.31 -8.38
C ARG A 79 18.79 -6.27 -9.16
N TYR A 80 17.48 -6.16 -8.95
CA TYR A 80 16.50 -7.03 -9.61
C TYR A 80 15.62 -6.30 -10.64
N LEU A 81 15.94 -5.05 -10.95
CA LEU A 81 15.18 -4.22 -11.87
C LEU A 81 15.89 -3.99 -13.20
N SER A 82 17.22 -4.14 -13.25
CA SER A 82 18.07 -3.69 -14.36
C SER A 82 17.72 -4.33 -15.72
N ASN A 83 17.05 -5.48 -15.75
CA ASN A 83 16.60 -6.11 -16.99
C ASN A 83 15.38 -5.41 -17.61
N ALA A 84 14.56 -4.73 -16.79
CA ALA A 84 13.36 -4.03 -17.22
C ALA A 84 13.51 -2.51 -17.17
N LEU A 85 14.32 -2.00 -16.24
CA LEU A 85 14.52 -0.58 -15.99
C LEU A 85 15.95 -0.32 -15.49
N THR A 86 16.76 0.29 -16.31
CA THR A 86 18.11 0.73 -15.91
C THR A 86 18.04 1.99 -15.04
N LYS A 87 19.09 2.24 -14.26
CA LYS A 87 19.22 3.48 -13.47
C LYS A 87 19.13 4.74 -14.33
N SER A 88 19.73 4.72 -15.53
CA SER A 88 19.69 5.85 -16.46
C SER A 88 18.27 6.11 -16.98
N GLU A 89 17.53 5.09 -17.35
CA GLU A 89 16.14 5.21 -17.77
C GLU A 89 15.25 5.73 -16.64
N ALA A 90 15.43 5.23 -15.40
CA ALA A 90 14.73 5.72 -14.22
C ALA A 90 14.98 7.22 -13.98
N ILE A 91 16.24 7.68 -14.08
CA ILE A 91 16.58 9.10 -13.99
C ILE A 91 15.86 9.90 -15.08
N GLY A 92 15.84 9.41 -16.32
CA GLY A 92 15.11 10.04 -17.42
C GLY A 92 13.60 10.14 -17.18
N ILE A 93 12.98 9.12 -16.62
CA ILE A 93 11.56 9.13 -16.23
C ILE A 93 11.31 10.16 -15.14
N LEU A 94 12.12 10.16 -14.09
CA LEU A 94 12.02 11.10 -12.97
C LEU A 94 12.22 12.55 -13.41
N ALA A 95 13.18 12.82 -14.31
CA ALA A 95 13.41 14.14 -14.87
C ALA A 95 12.18 14.65 -15.66
N ARG A 96 11.53 13.80 -16.44
CA ARG A 96 10.28 14.15 -17.11
C ARG A 96 9.14 14.40 -16.11
N ALA A 97 9.04 13.56 -15.10
CA ALA A 97 8.02 13.68 -14.04
C ALA A 97 8.24 14.91 -13.13
N ALA A 98 9.45 15.44 -13.05
CA ALA A 98 9.74 16.68 -12.30
C ALA A 98 9.00 17.91 -12.88
N LYS A 99 8.65 17.88 -14.17
CA LYS A 99 7.83 18.93 -14.77
C LYS A 99 6.45 18.98 -14.10
N GLY A 100 6.04 20.17 -13.66
CA GLY A 100 4.77 20.37 -12.96
C GLY A 100 4.74 19.88 -11.50
N ARG A 101 5.90 19.58 -10.90
CA ARG A 101 6.01 19.16 -9.50
C ARG A 101 5.35 20.16 -8.53
N GLU A 102 5.61 21.45 -8.71
CA GLU A 102 5.02 22.49 -7.85
C GLU A 102 3.49 22.47 -7.88
N LYS A 103 2.89 22.36 -9.06
CA LYS A 103 1.43 22.26 -9.18
C LYS A 103 0.85 21.05 -8.44
N ARG A 104 1.52 19.88 -8.53
CA ARG A 104 1.09 18.67 -7.80
C ARG A 104 1.28 18.82 -6.29
N ARG A 105 2.36 19.46 -5.86
CA ARG A 105 2.62 19.77 -4.46
C ARG A 105 1.53 20.67 -3.89
N ASP A 106 1.19 21.76 -4.59
CA ASP A 106 0.14 22.69 -4.16
C ASP A 106 -1.22 21.99 -4.06
N LEU A 107 -1.53 21.09 -5.00
CA LEU A 107 -2.72 20.26 -4.97
C LEU A 107 -2.76 19.39 -3.70
N LEU A 108 -1.67 18.68 -3.40
CA LEU A 108 -1.56 17.82 -2.23
C LEU A 108 -1.63 18.60 -0.91
N LEU A 109 -1.05 19.79 -0.87
CA LEU A 109 -1.12 20.66 0.32
C LEU A 109 -2.53 21.19 0.56
N ARG A 110 -3.29 21.46 -0.51
CA ARG A 110 -4.66 21.97 -0.43
C ARG A 110 -5.67 20.87 -0.13
N ASP A 111 -5.61 19.76 -0.84
CA ASP A 111 -6.67 18.75 -0.90
C ASP A 111 -6.30 17.46 -0.14
N GLY A 112 -5.04 17.30 0.24
CA GLY A 112 -4.50 16.04 0.77
C GLY A 112 -4.29 14.98 -0.31
N TYR A 113 -3.82 13.80 0.10
CA TYR A 113 -3.69 12.64 -0.77
C TYR A 113 -4.97 11.81 -0.69
N PRO A 114 -5.55 11.37 -1.81
CA PRO A 114 -6.74 10.52 -1.80
C PRO A 114 -6.49 9.25 -0.98
N SER A 115 -7.42 8.93 -0.11
CA SER A 115 -7.34 7.75 0.75
C SER A 115 -8.71 7.12 0.95
N TYR A 116 -8.74 5.92 1.52
CA TYR A 116 -9.94 5.20 1.90
C TYR A 116 -9.91 4.86 3.39
N THR A 117 -11.05 4.47 3.94
CA THR A 117 -11.12 3.95 5.30
C THR A 117 -11.55 2.48 5.34
N THR A 118 -11.00 1.72 6.29
CA THR A 118 -11.41 0.36 6.61
C THR A 118 -12.13 0.28 7.96
N SER A 119 -12.36 1.40 8.63
CA SER A 119 -12.86 1.45 10.01
C SER A 119 -14.19 0.72 10.19
N ALA A 120 -15.07 0.76 9.18
CA ALA A 120 -16.37 0.09 9.19
C ALA A 120 -16.34 -1.34 8.66
N GLY A 121 -15.22 -1.79 8.10
CA GLY A 121 -15.15 -2.99 7.26
C GLY A 121 -14.54 -4.23 7.88
N TRP A 122 -14.19 -4.23 9.16
CA TRP A 122 -13.58 -5.39 9.80
C TRP A 122 -14.52 -6.56 9.98
N LEU A 123 -14.00 -7.79 9.85
CA LEU A 123 -14.73 -9.01 10.13
C LEU A 123 -15.16 -9.09 11.61
N GLY A 124 -16.27 -9.76 11.88
CA GLY A 124 -16.75 -9.99 13.24
C GLY A 124 -17.41 -8.78 13.91
N TYR A 125 -17.59 -7.65 13.20
CA TYR A 125 -18.37 -6.55 13.76
C TYR A 125 -19.87 -6.88 13.80
N PRO A 126 -20.56 -6.62 14.94
CA PRO A 126 -22.00 -6.63 14.97
C PRO A 126 -22.59 -5.63 13.98
N GLU A 127 -23.76 -5.95 13.42
CA GLU A 127 -24.44 -5.12 12.42
C GLU A 127 -24.61 -3.68 12.88
N GLU A 128 -25.07 -3.45 14.08
CA GLU A 128 -25.28 -2.11 14.65
C GLU A 128 -23.99 -1.29 14.67
N LYS A 129 -22.86 -1.91 15.04
CA LYS A 129 -21.56 -1.26 15.03
C LYS A 129 -21.15 -0.90 13.62
N MET A 130 -21.34 -1.82 12.68
CA MET A 130 -20.99 -1.58 11.27
C MET A 130 -21.81 -0.44 10.68
N ARG A 131 -23.14 -0.45 10.85
CA ARG A 131 -24.02 0.63 10.40
C ARG A 131 -23.60 1.98 10.96
N ARG A 132 -23.34 2.04 12.26
CA ARG A 132 -22.86 3.27 12.90
C ARG A 132 -21.56 3.78 12.29
N LEU A 133 -20.55 2.91 12.13
CA LEU A 133 -19.24 3.28 11.59
C LEU A 133 -19.31 3.71 10.12
N VAL A 134 -20.18 3.10 9.31
CA VAL A 134 -20.42 3.54 7.92
C VAL A 134 -21.00 4.94 7.90
N ARG A 135 -22.05 5.21 8.70
CA ARG A 135 -22.65 6.56 8.79
C ARG A 135 -21.64 7.60 9.28
N GLU A 136 -20.82 7.27 10.27
CA GLU A 136 -19.75 8.14 10.77
C GLU A 136 -18.73 8.45 9.67
N ALA A 137 -18.30 7.44 8.90
CA ALA A 137 -17.37 7.60 7.78
C ALA A 137 -17.96 8.52 6.70
N VAL A 138 -19.19 8.26 6.26
CA VAL A 138 -19.87 9.10 5.25
C VAL A 138 -20.04 10.55 5.76
N SER A 139 -20.46 10.72 6.99
CA SER A 139 -20.62 12.05 7.62
C SER A 139 -19.29 12.80 7.74
N ALA A 140 -18.17 12.09 7.88
CA ALA A 140 -16.82 12.64 7.88
C ALA A 140 -16.27 12.94 6.46
N GLY A 141 -17.05 12.66 5.41
CA GLY A 141 -16.68 12.94 4.02
C GLY A 141 -15.89 11.85 3.32
N TRP A 142 -15.80 10.64 3.89
CA TRP A 142 -15.16 9.52 3.21
C TRP A 142 -15.98 9.09 1.99
N THR A 143 -15.32 9.04 0.84
CA THR A 143 -15.90 8.62 -0.43
C THR A 143 -15.52 7.19 -0.83
N HIS A 144 -14.58 6.58 -0.12
CA HIS A 144 -14.05 5.26 -0.38
C HIS A 144 -14.01 4.45 0.90
N ILE A 145 -14.65 3.29 0.93
CA ILE A 145 -14.69 2.39 2.08
C ILE A 145 -14.33 0.98 1.64
N LYS A 146 -13.44 0.31 2.38
CA LYS A 146 -13.04 -1.07 2.12
C LYS A 146 -13.56 -2.02 3.18
N LEU A 147 -14.16 -3.13 2.77
CA LEU A 147 -14.64 -4.22 3.61
C LEU A 147 -13.72 -5.43 3.54
N LYS A 148 -13.43 -6.04 4.67
CA LYS A 148 -12.83 -7.38 4.72
C LYS A 148 -13.90 -8.42 4.39
N VAL A 149 -13.57 -9.39 3.54
CA VAL A 149 -14.43 -10.48 3.10
C VAL A 149 -13.68 -11.81 3.16
N GLY A 150 -14.37 -12.93 2.94
CA GLY A 150 -13.73 -14.22 2.72
C GLY A 150 -13.87 -15.21 3.88
N ASN A 151 -14.58 -14.85 4.93
CA ASN A 151 -14.83 -15.78 6.04
C ASN A 151 -16.11 -16.62 5.85
N ASP A 152 -17.20 -15.97 5.45
CA ASP A 152 -18.51 -16.59 5.21
C ASP A 152 -19.25 -15.78 4.14
N LEU A 153 -19.69 -16.43 3.06
CA LEU A 153 -20.28 -15.75 1.91
C LEU A 153 -21.61 -15.06 2.26
N GLU A 154 -22.45 -15.69 3.07
CA GLU A 154 -23.75 -15.12 3.45
C GLU A 154 -23.55 -13.89 4.35
N ASP A 155 -22.56 -13.95 5.25
CA ASP A 155 -22.18 -12.80 6.06
C ASP A 155 -21.58 -11.69 5.21
N ASP A 156 -20.75 -12.00 4.23
CA ASP A 156 -20.17 -11.02 3.32
C ASP A 156 -21.23 -10.32 2.46
N ILE A 157 -22.22 -11.07 1.95
CA ILE A 157 -23.40 -10.51 1.25
C ILE A 157 -24.16 -9.57 2.19
N ARG A 158 -24.46 -10.01 3.42
CA ARG A 158 -25.14 -9.18 4.41
C ARG A 158 -24.38 -7.89 4.71
N ARG A 159 -23.07 -7.97 4.88
CA ARG A 159 -22.19 -6.83 5.19
C ARG A 159 -22.06 -5.86 4.02
N CYS A 160 -21.95 -6.36 2.79
CA CYS A 160 -21.96 -5.53 1.60
C CYS A 160 -23.32 -4.80 1.43
N ARG A 161 -24.42 -5.49 1.73
CA ARG A 161 -25.76 -4.88 1.73
C ARG A 161 -25.87 -3.76 2.76
N ILE A 162 -25.45 -3.99 4.01
CA ILE A 162 -25.41 -2.96 5.06
C ILE A 162 -24.60 -1.76 4.59
N MET A 163 -23.44 -2.00 3.97
CA MET A 163 -22.60 -0.94 3.44
C MET A 163 -23.37 -0.07 2.42
N ARG A 164 -24.07 -0.70 1.47
CA ARG A 164 -24.85 0.03 0.46
C ARG A 164 -26.05 0.76 1.05
N GLU A 165 -26.76 0.13 1.98
CA GLU A 165 -27.90 0.76 2.66
C GLU A 165 -27.50 2.05 3.41
N GLU A 166 -26.34 2.05 4.07
CA GLU A 166 -25.90 3.17 4.90
C GLU A 166 -25.09 4.23 4.12
N ALA A 167 -24.31 3.82 3.12
CA ALA A 167 -23.43 4.72 2.38
C ALA A 167 -24.01 5.19 1.04
N GLY A 168 -24.96 4.45 0.48
CA GLY A 168 -25.50 4.69 -0.88
C GLY A 168 -24.54 4.24 -1.97
N ASP A 169 -24.93 4.50 -3.22
CA ASP A 169 -24.19 4.05 -4.40
C ASP A 169 -23.04 4.97 -4.79
N ASP A 170 -23.05 6.22 -4.34
CA ASP A 170 -22.00 7.21 -4.65
C ASP A 170 -20.69 6.91 -3.93
N VAL A 171 -20.72 6.17 -2.82
CA VAL A 171 -19.50 5.75 -2.11
C VAL A 171 -18.89 4.55 -2.82
N ILE A 172 -17.60 4.66 -3.11
CA ILE A 172 -16.84 3.59 -3.75
C ILE A 172 -16.56 2.50 -2.71
N LEU A 173 -17.10 1.30 -2.98
CA LEU A 173 -16.85 0.10 -2.20
C LEU A 173 -15.64 -0.64 -2.76
N MET A 174 -14.76 -1.08 -1.87
CA MET A 174 -13.67 -2.01 -2.15
C MET A 174 -13.79 -3.21 -1.22
N ILE A 175 -13.35 -4.37 -1.67
CA ILE A 175 -13.36 -5.59 -0.86
C ILE A 175 -11.96 -6.20 -0.82
N ASP A 176 -11.62 -6.87 0.29
CA ASP A 176 -10.29 -7.41 0.55
C ASP A 176 -10.42 -8.77 1.25
N ALA A 177 -9.96 -9.82 0.58
CA ALA A 177 -10.06 -11.19 1.05
C ALA A 177 -8.83 -11.68 1.82
N ASN A 178 -7.73 -10.94 1.86
CA ASN A 178 -6.49 -11.31 2.56
C ASN A 178 -5.97 -12.71 2.22
N GLN A 179 -6.00 -13.07 0.95
CA GLN A 179 -5.42 -14.30 0.38
C GLN A 179 -6.09 -15.60 0.84
N VAL A 180 -7.35 -15.56 1.27
CA VAL A 180 -7.99 -16.74 1.87
C VAL A 180 -8.56 -17.72 0.85
N TRP A 181 -8.75 -17.33 -0.41
CA TRP A 181 -9.43 -18.17 -1.40
C TRP A 181 -8.46 -18.88 -2.36
N GLU A 182 -8.86 -20.05 -2.79
CA GLU A 182 -8.39 -20.64 -4.04
C GLU A 182 -9.09 -19.94 -5.23
N VAL A 183 -8.48 -19.99 -6.43
CA VAL A 183 -8.96 -19.27 -7.63
C VAL A 183 -10.44 -19.52 -7.93
N GLY A 184 -10.87 -20.80 -7.95
CA GLY A 184 -12.27 -21.15 -8.22
C GLY A 184 -13.25 -20.63 -7.17
N GLU A 185 -12.81 -20.55 -5.94
CA GLU A 185 -13.58 -19.95 -4.85
C GLU A 185 -13.66 -18.44 -4.99
N ALA A 186 -12.54 -17.78 -5.24
CA ALA A 186 -12.47 -16.36 -5.51
C ALA A 186 -13.45 -15.93 -6.62
N ILE A 187 -13.46 -16.66 -7.74
CA ILE A 187 -14.38 -16.40 -8.85
C ILE A 187 -15.84 -16.49 -8.41
N ARG A 188 -16.22 -17.49 -7.61
CA ARG A 188 -17.60 -17.61 -7.09
C ARG A 188 -17.96 -16.45 -6.19
N TRP A 189 -17.07 -16.11 -5.24
CA TRP A 189 -17.30 -15.00 -4.28
C TRP A 189 -17.42 -13.67 -5.01
N VAL A 190 -16.47 -13.33 -5.88
CA VAL A 190 -16.45 -12.06 -6.62
C VAL A 190 -17.69 -11.94 -7.51
N ARG A 191 -18.11 -13.02 -8.20
CA ARG A 191 -19.35 -13.01 -8.99
C ARG A 191 -20.58 -12.73 -8.14
N THR A 192 -20.68 -13.33 -6.96
CA THR A 192 -21.79 -13.09 -6.06
C THR A 192 -21.78 -11.68 -5.49
N LEU A 193 -20.61 -11.20 -5.05
CA LEU A 193 -20.48 -9.86 -4.47
C LEU A 193 -20.51 -8.74 -5.53
N SER A 194 -20.45 -9.06 -6.82
CA SER A 194 -20.52 -8.07 -7.90
C SER A 194 -21.84 -7.31 -7.94
N GLU A 195 -22.94 -7.85 -7.38
CA GLU A 195 -24.21 -7.15 -7.23
C GLU A 195 -24.10 -5.85 -6.41
N PHE A 196 -23.09 -5.76 -5.53
CA PHE A 196 -22.82 -4.57 -4.72
C PHE A 196 -21.86 -3.59 -5.40
N HIS A 197 -21.46 -3.83 -6.63
CA HIS A 197 -20.58 -2.99 -7.45
C HIS A 197 -19.28 -2.60 -6.73
N PRO A 198 -18.48 -3.57 -6.23
CA PRO A 198 -17.15 -3.25 -5.72
C PRO A 198 -16.25 -2.77 -6.85
N TRP A 199 -15.43 -1.76 -6.56
CA TRP A 199 -14.47 -1.22 -7.53
C TRP A 199 -13.37 -2.24 -7.86
N PHE A 200 -12.87 -2.95 -6.85
CA PHE A 200 -11.91 -4.03 -7.01
C PHE A 200 -11.98 -5.01 -5.83
N ILE A 201 -11.37 -6.17 -6.02
CA ILE A 201 -11.01 -7.13 -4.98
C ILE A 201 -9.52 -7.06 -4.71
N GLU A 202 -9.11 -6.92 -3.45
CA GLU A 202 -7.73 -6.96 -2.99
C GLU A 202 -7.40 -8.34 -2.46
N GLU A 203 -6.25 -8.86 -2.83
CA GLU A 203 -5.71 -10.13 -2.35
C GLU A 203 -6.72 -11.30 -2.41
N PRO A 204 -7.33 -11.62 -3.55
CA PRO A 204 -8.30 -12.72 -3.62
C PRO A 204 -7.66 -14.08 -3.34
N THR A 205 -6.42 -14.28 -3.79
CA THR A 205 -5.65 -15.53 -3.65
C THR A 205 -4.19 -15.23 -3.33
N SER A 206 -3.33 -16.24 -3.30
CA SER A 206 -1.90 -16.08 -3.04
C SER A 206 -1.25 -15.04 -3.96
N PRO A 207 -0.41 -14.12 -3.45
CA PRO A 207 0.28 -13.13 -4.27
C PRO A 207 1.26 -13.75 -5.27
N ASP A 208 1.64 -15.02 -5.08
CA ASP A 208 2.54 -15.75 -5.99
C ASP A 208 1.79 -16.37 -7.16
N ASP A 209 0.46 -16.44 -7.13
CA ASP A 209 -0.38 -16.97 -8.23
C ASP A 209 -0.79 -15.86 -9.21
N ILE A 210 0.15 -15.45 -10.05
CA ILE A 210 -0.06 -14.38 -11.06
C ILE A 210 -1.14 -14.79 -12.08
N LEU A 211 -1.15 -16.06 -12.50
CA LEU A 211 -2.13 -16.55 -13.47
C LEU A 211 -3.53 -16.65 -12.83
N GLY A 212 -3.61 -17.08 -11.58
CA GLY A 212 -4.86 -17.10 -10.82
C GLY A 212 -5.46 -15.70 -10.67
N HIS A 213 -4.65 -14.68 -10.39
CA HIS A 213 -5.13 -13.29 -10.36
C HIS A 213 -5.66 -12.83 -11.73
N ALA A 214 -5.07 -13.28 -12.83
CA ALA A 214 -5.54 -12.94 -14.18
C ALA A 214 -6.84 -13.65 -14.56
N GLU A 215 -7.16 -14.78 -13.90
CA GLU A 215 -8.38 -15.55 -14.12
C GLU A 215 -9.57 -14.99 -13.30
N ILE A 216 -9.29 -14.45 -12.11
CA ILE A 216 -10.28 -13.83 -11.23
C ILE A 216 -10.74 -12.47 -11.77
#